data_7744d4d1b07331494b9c0bb8039363b9
#
_entry.id   7744d4d1b07331494b9c0bb8039363b9
#
_cell.length_a   1.000
_cell.length_b   1.000
_cell.length_c   1.000
_cell.angle_alpha   90.00
_cell.angle_beta   90.00
_cell.angle_gamma   90.00
#
_symmetry.space_group_name_H-M   'P 1'
#
loop_
_entity.id
_entity.type
_entity.pdbx_description
1 polymer ?
#
loop_
_entity_poly.entity_id
_entity_poly.type
_entity_poly.pdbx_seq_one_letter_code
_entity_poly.pdbx_strand_id
1 'polypeptide(L)'
;MRIEPARFGTAFGVVYAVVFFLYGLLAALFGWGAILAEIIGSFYVGFGPTLLGALIGAVWGFVIGFVFFGLGAWLYNRLLGG
;
A
#
# COMPACT_ATOMS: atom_id res chain seq x y z
N MET A 1 -4.85 25.90 -1.64
CA MET A 1 -4.67 24.91 -2.70
C MET A 1 -5.43 23.64 -2.38
N ARG A 2 -6.25 23.20 -3.28
CA ARG A 2 -7.02 21.98 -3.09
C ARG A 2 -6.24 20.77 -3.62
N ILE A 3 -6.39 19.67 -2.94
CA ILE A 3 -5.87 18.38 -3.37
C ILE A 3 -7.05 17.51 -3.78
N GLU A 4 -6.99 16.95 -4.97
CA GLU A 4 -8.06 16.08 -5.45
C GLU A 4 -7.93 14.71 -4.79
N PRO A 5 -8.89 14.28 -3.93
CA PRO A 5 -8.71 13.07 -3.14
C PRO A 5 -8.48 11.82 -3.97
N ALA A 6 -9.19 11.66 -5.08
CA ALA A 6 -9.05 10.47 -5.92
C ALA A 6 -7.65 10.39 -6.55
N ARG A 7 -7.14 11.50 -7.05
CA ARG A 7 -5.81 11.53 -7.67
C ARG A 7 -4.72 11.38 -6.64
N PHE A 8 -4.85 12.05 -5.51
CA PHE A 8 -3.88 11.95 -4.43
C PHE A 8 -3.83 10.52 -3.89
N GLY A 9 -5.00 9.94 -3.61
CA GLY A 9 -5.08 8.56 -3.12
C GLY A 9 -4.54 7.56 -4.14
N THR A 10 -4.83 7.75 -5.43
CA THR A 10 -4.31 6.88 -6.48
C THR A 10 -2.79 6.94 -6.54
N ALA A 11 -2.21 8.14 -6.48
CA ALA A 11 -0.76 8.30 -6.52
C ALA A 11 -0.08 7.55 -5.37
N PHE A 12 -0.55 7.74 -4.14
CA PHE A 12 0.02 7.04 -2.98
C PHE A 12 -0.33 5.55 -2.98
N GLY A 13 -1.50 5.18 -3.49
CA GLY A 13 -1.85 3.78 -3.66
C GLY A 13 -0.89 3.05 -4.59
N VAL A 14 -0.52 3.68 -5.71
CA VAL A 14 0.47 3.11 -6.63
C VAL A 14 1.83 2.98 -5.95
N VAL A 15 2.26 4.00 -5.21
CA VAL A 15 3.54 3.94 -4.49
C VAL A 15 3.55 2.79 -3.48
N TYR A 16 2.51 2.66 -2.68
CA TYR A 16 2.41 1.56 -1.71
C TYR A 16 2.32 0.21 -2.39
N ALA A 17 1.60 0.11 -3.51
CA ALA A 17 1.53 -1.13 -4.27
C ALA A 17 2.93 -1.57 -4.74
N VAL A 18 3.70 -0.64 -5.27
CA VAL A 18 5.08 -0.92 -5.71
C VAL A 18 5.96 -1.33 -4.54
N VAL A 19 5.87 -0.63 -3.41
CA VAL A 19 6.67 -0.95 -2.22
C VAL A 19 6.34 -2.35 -1.71
N PHE A 20 5.07 -2.68 -1.54
CA PHE A 20 4.67 -4.01 -1.08
C PHE A 20 5.07 -5.09 -2.07
N PHE A 21 4.91 -4.84 -3.36
CA PHE A 21 5.29 -5.81 -4.38
C PHE A 21 6.80 -6.08 -4.34
N LEU A 22 7.60 -5.03 -4.31
CA LEU A 22 9.06 -5.18 -4.26
C LEU A 22 9.51 -5.88 -2.98
N TYR A 23 8.92 -5.53 -1.85
CA TYR A 23 9.25 -6.19 -0.60
C TYR A 23 8.93 -7.69 -0.65
N GLY A 24 7.71 -8.03 -1.09
CA GLY A 24 7.33 -9.44 -1.22
C GLY A 24 8.21 -10.19 -2.20
N LEU A 25 8.58 -9.55 -3.31
CA LEU A 25 9.45 -10.16 -4.31
C LEU A 25 10.86 -10.40 -3.77
N LEU A 26 11.43 -9.43 -3.06
CA LEU A 26 12.75 -9.59 -2.44
C LEU A 26 12.74 -10.69 -1.39
N ALA A 27 11.68 -10.77 -0.60
CA ALA A 27 11.53 -11.84 0.39
C ALA A 27 11.41 -13.21 -0.29
N ALA A 28 10.68 -13.28 -1.40
CA ALA A 28 10.51 -14.53 -2.14
C ALA A 28 11.80 -15.01 -2.80
N LEU A 29 12.56 -14.09 -3.40
CA LEU A 29 13.76 -14.43 -4.17
C LEU A 29 14.99 -14.61 -3.29
N PHE A 30 15.15 -13.80 -2.25
CA PHE A 30 16.38 -13.75 -1.45
C PHE A 30 16.16 -14.10 0.02
N GLY A 31 14.92 -14.34 0.43
CA GLY A 31 14.59 -14.55 1.84
C GLY A 31 14.75 -13.29 2.70
N TRP A 32 15.05 -12.15 2.10
CA TRP A 32 15.26 -10.90 2.82
C TRP A 32 13.96 -10.40 3.43
N GLY A 33 13.93 -10.24 4.75
CA GLY A 33 12.74 -9.78 5.43
C GLY A 33 11.58 -10.78 5.43
N ALA A 34 11.84 -12.07 5.15
CA ALA A 34 10.78 -13.07 5.04
C ALA A 34 9.96 -13.21 6.33
N ILE A 35 10.61 -13.17 7.49
CA ILE A 35 9.91 -13.28 8.78
C ILE A 35 8.96 -12.09 8.97
N LEU A 36 9.44 -10.89 8.66
CA LEU A 36 8.60 -9.69 8.75
C LEU A 36 7.44 -9.74 7.74
N ALA A 37 7.68 -10.26 6.54
CA ALA A 37 6.64 -10.44 5.55
C ALA A 37 5.53 -11.37 6.05
N GLU A 38 5.88 -12.44 6.76
CA GLU A 38 4.90 -13.34 7.36
C GLU A 38 4.11 -12.65 8.47
N ILE A 39 4.76 -11.83 9.28
CA ILE A 39 4.09 -11.06 10.32
C ILE A 39 3.12 -10.06 9.70
N ILE A 40 3.54 -9.34 8.68
CA ILE A 40 2.66 -8.41 7.96
C ILE A 40 1.48 -9.17 7.33
N GLY A 41 1.73 -10.36 6.80
CA GLY A 41 0.69 -11.21 6.23
C GLY A 41 -0.38 -11.64 7.22
N SER A 42 -0.11 -11.58 8.52
CA SER A 42 -1.13 -11.84 9.52
C SER A 42 -2.19 -10.73 9.59
N PHE A 43 -1.85 -9.52 9.16
CA PHE A 43 -2.78 -8.40 9.06
C PHE A 43 -3.35 -8.25 7.65
N TYR A 44 -2.52 -8.44 6.63
CA TYR A 44 -2.91 -8.32 5.22
C TYR A 44 -2.97 -9.71 4.62
N VAL A 45 -4.14 -10.32 4.68
CA VAL A 45 -4.35 -11.71 4.27
C VAL A 45 -3.80 -11.95 2.87
N GLY A 46 -2.97 -12.96 2.74
CA GLY A 46 -2.37 -13.37 1.48
C GLY A 46 -1.00 -12.78 1.19
N PHE A 47 -0.58 -11.71 1.88
CA PHE A 47 0.76 -11.19 1.73
C PHE A 47 1.76 -12.14 2.40
N GLY A 48 2.88 -12.38 1.75
CA GLY A 48 3.91 -13.25 2.30
C GLY A 48 5.13 -13.29 1.38
N PRO A 49 6.18 -14.03 1.77
CA PRO A 49 7.44 -14.06 1.03
C PRO A 49 7.38 -15.00 -0.18
N THR A 50 6.40 -14.81 -1.05
CA THR A 50 6.20 -15.57 -2.29
C THR A 50 5.83 -14.63 -3.41
N LEU A 51 5.95 -15.07 -4.66
CA LEU A 51 5.54 -14.26 -5.80
C LEU A 51 4.05 -13.93 -5.73
N LEU A 52 3.22 -14.93 -5.42
CA LEU A 52 1.79 -14.70 -5.25
C LEU A 52 1.52 -13.74 -4.09
N GLY A 53 2.24 -13.90 -2.97
CA GLY A 53 2.14 -13.00 -1.83
C GLY A 53 2.55 -11.58 -2.19
N ALA A 54 3.56 -11.40 -3.04
CA ALA A 54 3.97 -10.08 -3.52
C ALA A 54 2.85 -9.40 -4.33
N LEU A 55 2.20 -10.15 -5.20
CA LEU A 55 1.08 -9.64 -6.00
C LEU A 55 -0.12 -9.25 -5.12
N ILE A 56 -0.44 -10.09 -4.15
CA ILE A 56 -1.52 -9.82 -3.19
C ILE A 56 -1.15 -8.59 -2.34
N GLY A 57 0.12 -8.49 -1.94
CA GLY A 57 0.61 -7.32 -1.23
C GLY A 57 0.50 -6.03 -2.03
N ALA A 58 0.72 -6.09 -3.34
CA ALA A 58 0.53 -4.92 -4.20
C ALA A 58 -0.92 -4.44 -4.19
N VAL A 59 -1.89 -5.36 -4.24
CA VAL A 59 -3.31 -5.02 -4.14
C VAL A 59 -3.62 -4.39 -2.79
N TRP A 60 -3.15 -4.98 -1.70
CA TRP A 60 -3.34 -4.42 -0.37
C TRP A 60 -2.71 -3.04 -0.24
N GLY A 61 -1.49 -2.87 -0.75
CA GLY A 61 -0.80 -1.59 -0.71
C GLY A 61 -1.57 -0.51 -1.45
N PHE A 62 -2.11 -0.83 -2.62
CA PHE A 62 -2.92 0.12 -3.36
C PHE A 62 -4.17 0.51 -2.60
N VAL A 63 -4.91 -0.47 -2.08
CA VAL A 63 -6.15 -0.20 -1.34
C VAL A 63 -5.88 0.66 -0.11
N ILE A 64 -4.88 0.29 0.69
CA ILE A 64 -4.54 1.05 1.89
C ILE A 64 -4.08 2.46 1.53
N GLY A 65 -3.20 2.60 0.56
CA GLY A 65 -2.71 3.91 0.14
C GLY A 65 -3.83 4.78 -0.42
N PHE A 66 -4.67 4.22 -1.27
CA PHE A 66 -5.79 4.95 -1.83
C PHE A 66 -6.75 5.43 -0.75
N VAL A 67 -7.16 4.53 0.14
CA VAL A 67 -8.14 4.85 1.18
C VAL A 67 -7.59 5.88 2.15
N PHE A 68 -6.42 5.63 2.72
CA PHE A 68 -5.89 6.53 3.75
C PHE A 68 -5.48 7.88 3.21
N PHE A 69 -4.79 7.92 2.07
CA PHE A 69 -4.36 9.20 1.51
C PHE A 69 -5.49 9.93 0.80
N GLY A 70 -6.44 9.20 0.21
CA GLY A 70 -7.64 9.80 -0.33
C GLY A 70 -8.48 10.48 0.76
N LEU A 71 -8.67 9.79 1.88
CA LEU A 71 -9.37 10.37 3.03
C LEU A 71 -8.60 11.54 3.62
N GLY A 72 -7.27 11.44 3.70
CA GLY A 72 -6.44 12.53 4.18
C GLY A 72 -6.57 13.78 3.31
N ALA A 73 -6.56 13.61 2.00
CA ALA A 73 -6.74 14.73 1.06
C ALA A 73 -8.14 15.33 1.17
N TRP A 74 -9.16 14.50 1.31
CA TRP A 74 -10.53 14.95 1.50
C TRP A 74 -10.64 15.80 2.78
N LEU A 75 -10.10 15.29 3.88
CA LEU A 75 -10.13 16.00 5.13
C LEU A 75 -9.34 17.31 5.07
N TYR A 76 -8.18 17.29 4.42
CA TYR A 76 -7.37 18.48 4.23
C TYR A 76 -8.16 19.58 3.50
N ASN A 77 -8.87 19.19 2.43
CA ASN A 77 -9.70 20.14 1.69
C ASN A 77 -10.83 20.72 2.55
N ARG A 78 -11.42 19.88 3.41
CA ARG A 78 -12.45 20.34 4.35
C ARG A 78 -11.89 21.34 5.36
N LEU A 79 -10.68 21.10 5.85
CA LEU A 79 -10.02 22.00 6.80
C LEU A 79 -9.62 23.33 6.16
N LEU A 80 -9.47 23.37 4.83
CA LEU A 80 -9.25 24.62 4.11
C LEU A 80 -10.52 25.47 4.00
N GLY A 81 -11.66 24.96 4.43
CA GLY A 81 -12.92 25.69 4.40
C GLY A 81 -13.65 25.60 3.07
N GLY A 82 -13.30 24.63 2.28
CA GLY A 82 -13.91 24.51 0.96
C GLY A 82 -14.69 23.26 0.73
#